data_4c8033b14ec3f301ad758796cdc02f32
#
_entry.id   4c8033b14ec3f301ad758796cdc02f32
#
_cell.length_a   1.000
_cell.length_b   1.000
_cell.length_c   1.000
_cell.angle_alpha   90.00
_cell.angle_beta   90.00
_cell.angle_gamma   90.00
#
_symmetry.space_group_name_H-M   'P 1'
#
loop_
_entity.id
_entity.type
_entity.pdbx_description
1 polymer ?
#
loop_
_entity_poly.entity_id
_entity_poly.type
_entity_poly.pdbx_seq_one_letter_code
_entity_poly.pdbx_strand_id
1 'polypeptide(L)'
;MHFTRVKLTGAMCVAAASVALMGSAPRSSSELRVCADPYNMPFSNDREEGFENKIALVVARDLNARVINYWWPSRRGFMRNSILGGFCDVMIEAPVGLDAVATTKAYYRSTYYFIYRADRGLQIRSLDDTVLKHLKIGVNIIGYDYTNTPPAHALAQRGIVGLVGFGNFLNADPKADHPEDIVEAVARDSINLAIVWGPKAGYWVKRAAVPLSMVPLPDSDAVSGVPFAFDMAMGVRHRDRELKAQLDSVIERRRAEIVAILNEYSVPLLATHP
;
A
#
# COMPACT_ATOMS: atom_id res chain seq x y z
N MET A 1 -104.09 -5.92 -6.58
CA MET A 1 -102.93 -5.55 -5.78
C MET A 1 -102.18 -6.82 -5.46
N HIS A 2 -101.12 -7.10 -6.21
CA HIS A 2 -100.23 -8.27 -5.98
C HIS A 2 -98.85 -7.78 -5.56
N PHE A 3 -98.41 -8.11 -4.36
CA PHE A 3 -97.06 -7.82 -3.89
C PHE A 3 -96.17 -9.06 -4.15
N THR A 4 -95.22 -8.85 -5.06
CA THR A 4 -94.20 -9.86 -5.38
C THR A 4 -93.02 -9.70 -4.43
N ARG A 5 -92.68 -10.71 -3.66
CA ARG A 5 -91.49 -10.76 -2.77
C ARG A 5 -90.22 -11.10 -3.61
N VAL A 6 -89.24 -10.22 -3.60
CA VAL A 6 -87.92 -10.48 -4.15
C VAL A 6 -87.06 -11.13 -3.05
N LYS A 7 -86.49 -12.29 -3.33
CA LYS A 7 -85.47 -12.96 -2.46
C LYS A 7 -84.08 -12.43 -2.82
N LEU A 8 -83.41 -11.79 -1.87
CA LEU A 8 -81.98 -11.49 -1.98
C LEU A 8 -81.17 -12.73 -1.58
N THR A 9 -80.40 -13.28 -2.50
CA THR A 9 -79.35 -14.24 -2.26
C THR A 9 -78.02 -13.52 -2.08
N GLY A 10 -77.46 -13.54 -0.85
CA GLY A 10 -76.17 -12.96 -0.53
C GLY A 10 -75.06 -13.85 -1.08
N ALA A 11 -74.23 -13.27 -1.96
CA ALA A 11 -72.98 -13.88 -2.37
C ALA A 11 -71.85 -13.41 -1.46
N MET A 12 -71.26 -14.34 -0.74
CA MET A 12 -70.13 -14.12 0.17
C MET A 12 -68.82 -14.15 -0.64
N CYS A 13 -68.25 -12.97 -0.94
CA CYS A 13 -66.94 -12.87 -1.56
C CYS A 13 -65.84 -13.16 -0.55
N VAL A 14 -65.16 -14.31 -0.70
CA VAL A 14 -63.93 -14.63 -0.01
C VAL A 14 -62.79 -13.88 -0.67
N ALA A 15 -62.30 -12.81 -0.03
CA ALA A 15 -61.09 -12.10 -0.47
C ALA A 15 -59.85 -12.92 -0.06
N ALA A 16 -59.21 -13.55 -1.05
CA ALA A 16 -57.92 -14.18 -0.87
C ALA A 16 -56.81 -13.09 -0.77
N ALA A 17 -56.28 -12.89 0.42
CA ALA A 17 -55.12 -12.01 0.67
C ALA A 17 -53.88 -12.68 0.11
N SER A 18 -53.41 -12.26 -1.06
CA SER A 18 -52.12 -12.62 -1.62
C SER A 18 -51.02 -11.90 -0.85
N VAL A 19 -50.33 -12.61 0.05
CA VAL A 19 -49.10 -12.14 0.67
C VAL A 19 -48.01 -12.15 -0.40
N ALA A 20 -47.73 -10.99 -0.98
CA ALA A 20 -46.58 -10.81 -1.85
C ALA A 20 -45.29 -10.92 -1.00
N LEU A 21 -44.55 -12.02 -1.14
CA LEU A 21 -43.16 -12.11 -0.69
C LEU A 21 -42.37 -11.05 -1.49
N MET A 22 -42.13 -9.90 -0.85
CA MET A 22 -41.13 -8.95 -1.33
C MET A 22 -39.77 -9.62 -1.20
N GLY A 23 -39.34 -10.33 -2.24
CA GLY A 23 -37.97 -10.75 -2.40
C GLY A 23 -37.09 -9.50 -2.39
N SER A 24 -36.20 -9.39 -1.38
CA SER A 24 -35.19 -8.36 -1.35
C SER A 24 -34.40 -8.46 -2.64
N ALA A 25 -34.50 -7.45 -3.48
CA ALA A 25 -33.62 -7.31 -4.64
C ALA A 25 -32.17 -7.42 -4.14
N PRO A 26 -31.28 -8.13 -4.86
CA PRO A 26 -29.87 -8.18 -4.48
C PRO A 26 -29.35 -6.72 -4.41
N ARG A 27 -28.84 -6.32 -3.23
CA ARG A 27 -28.19 -5.03 -3.08
C ARG A 27 -27.05 -4.99 -4.10
N SER A 28 -27.08 -4.02 -5.01
CA SER A 28 -25.93 -3.67 -5.84
C SER A 28 -24.73 -3.52 -4.92
N SER A 29 -23.71 -4.34 -5.09
CA SER A 29 -22.48 -4.20 -4.32
C SER A 29 -21.92 -2.80 -4.56
N SER A 30 -21.57 -2.09 -3.50
CA SER A 30 -20.86 -0.81 -3.62
C SER A 30 -19.50 -1.04 -4.29
N GLU A 31 -18.94 -0.02 -4.92
CA GLU A 31 -17.60 -0.08 -5.50
C GLU A 31 -16.61 0.57 -4.54
N LEU A 32 -15.45 -0.05 -4.36
CA LEU A 32 -14.30 0.52 -3.69
C LEU A 32 -13.23 0.79 -4.74
N ARG A 33 -13.07 2.06 -5.12
CA ARG A 33 -12.06 2.46 -6.11
C ARG A 33 -10.71 2.63 -5.42
N VAL A 34 -9.75 1.78 -5.76
CA VAL A 34 -8.41 1.72 -5.15
C VAL A 34 -7.41 2.42 -6.08
N CYS A 35 -6.63 3.35 -5.53
CA CYS A 35 -5.50 3.95 -6.22
C CYS A 35 -4.33 2.96 -6.19
N ALA A 36 -3.93 2.44 -7.33
CA ALA A 36 -2.91 1.40 -7.42
C ALA A 36 -1.90 1.68 -8.53
N ASP A 37 -0.67 1.21 -8.33
CA ASP A 37 0.39 1.28 -9.34
C ASP A 37 0.43 -0.04 -10.13
N PRO A 38 0.41 0.00 -11.47
CA PRO A 38 0.42 -1.22 -12.29
C PRO A 38 1.78 -1.93 -12.33
N TYR A 39 2.89 -1.33 -11.82
CA TYR A 39 4.25 -1.83 -11.99
C TYR A 39 5.10 -1.79 -10.71
N ASN A 40 4.51 -1.82 -9.53
CA ASN A 40 5.21 -1.59 -8.26
C ASN A 40 5.18 -2.81 -7.31
N MET A 41 5.61 -3.98 -7.79
CA MET A 41 5.76 -5.12 -6.88
C MET A 41 6.77 -4.83 -5.75
N PRO A 42 6.53 -5.28 -4.53
CA PRO A 42 5.46 -6.17 -4.06
C PRO A 42 4.14 -5.51 -3.67
N PHE A 43 3.99 -4.20 -3.87
CA PHE A 43 2.81 -3.42 -3.47
C PHE A 43 1.61 -3.76 -4.35
N SER A 44 1.68 -3.41 -5.62
CA SER A 44 0.62 -3.67 -6.58
C SER A 44 1.16 -3.88 -7.99
N ASN A 45 0.41 -4.58 -8.83
CA ASN A 45 0.61 -4.66 -10.26
C ASN A 45 -0.73 -4.85 -10.99
N ASP A 46 -0.74 -4.69 -12.31
CA ASP A 46 -1.94 -4.81 -13.15
C ASP A 46 -2.52 -6.24 -13.21
N ARG A 47 -1.78 -7.24 -12.72
CA ARG A 47 -2.25 -8.62 -12.52
C ARG A 47 -2.83 -8.86 -11.13
N GLU A 48 -2.89 -7.80 -10.28
CA GLU A 48 -3.44 -7.85 -8.92
C GLU A 48 -2.70 -8.83 -7.98
N GLU A 49 -1.39 -9.00 -8.19
CA GLU A 49 -0.57 -9.94 -7.44
C GLU A 49 0.12 -9.33 -6.21
N GLY A 50 0.08 -8.01 -6.03
CA GLY A 50 0.75 -7.35 -4.90
C GLY A 50 -0.02 -7.45 -3.58
N PHE A 51 0.67 -7.19 -2.46
CA PHE A 51 0.04 -7.27 -1.14
C PHE A 51 -1.04 -6.19 -0.95
N GLU A 52 -0.90 -5.01 -1.55
CA GLU A 52 -1.95 -3.98 -1.52
C GLU A 52 -3.21 -4.44 -2.26
N ASN A 53 -3.05 -5.12 -3.41
CA ASN A 53 -4.17 -5.70 -4.12
C ASN A 53 -4.91 -6.72 -3.24
N LYS A 54 -4.18 -7.59 -2.52
CA LYS A 54 -4.78 -8.58 -1.60
C LYS A 54 -5.45 -7.92 -0.40
N ILE A 55 -4.83 -6.90 0.19
CA ILE A 55 -5.45 -6.13 1.29
C ILE A 55 -6.70 -5.40 0.81
N ALA A 56 -6.69 -4.82 -0.39
CA ALA A 56 -7.87 -4.18 -0.97
C ALA A 56 -9.05 -5.16 -1.11
N LEU A 57 -8.79 -6.42 -1.50
CA LEU A 57 -9.82 -7.47 -1.54
C LEU A 57 -10.38 -7.79 -0.15
N VAL A 58 -9.53 -7.85 0.89
CA VAL A 58 -9.96 -8.04 2.28
C VAL A 58 -10.89 -6.91 2.72
N VAL A 59 -10.49 -5.67 2.44
CA VAL A 59 -11.27 -4.46 2.75
C VAL A 59 -12.61 -4.48 2.03
N ALA A 60 -12.61 -4.69 0.73
CA ALA A 60 -13.81 -4.67 -0.10
C ALA A 60 -14.81 -5.77 0.34
N ARG A 61 -14.32 -6.98 0.65
CA ARG A 61 -15.14 -8.08 1.15
C ARG A 61 -15.80 -7.70 2.49
N ASP A 62 -15.08 -7.08 3.42
CA ASP A 62 -15.63 -6.65 4.72
C ASP A 62 -16.67 -5.54 4.55
N LEU A 63 -16.49 -4.63 3.58
CA LEU A 63 -17.42 -3.55 3.26
C LEU A 63 -18.56 -3.98 2.33
N ASN A 64 -18.64 -5.26 1.93
CA ASN A 64 -19.58 -5.75 0.92
C ASN A 64 -19.51 -4.93 -0.39
N ALA A 65 -18.31 -4.63 -0.84
CA ALA A 65 -17.99 -3.86 -2.03
C ALA A 65 -17.20 -4.70 -3.05
N ARG A 66 -17.12 -4.20 -4.28
CA ARG A 66 -16.25 -4.73 -5.33
C ARG A 66 -15.04 -3.80 -5.50
N VAL A 67 -13.84 -4.36 -5.62
CA VAL A 67 -12.62 -3.59 -5.92
C VAL A 67 -12.67 -3.13 -7.39
N ILE A 68 -12.37 -1.85 -7.60
CA ILE A 68 -12.07 -1.25 -8.90
C ILE A 68 -10.71 -0.59 -8.79
N ASN A 69 -9.68 -1.15 -9.38
CA ASN A 69 -8.37 -0.53 -9.40
C ASN A 69 -8.31 0.63 -10.39
N TYR A 70 -7.88 1.78 -9.91
CA TYR A 70 -7.49 2.91 -10.72
C TYR A 70 -5.97 2.92 -10.86
N TRP A 71 -5.49 2.54 -12.02
CA TRP A 71 -4.08 2.34 -12.30
C TRP A 71 -3.38 3.65 -12.65
N TRP A 72 -2.42 4.05 -11.83
CA TRP A 72 -1.54 5.18 -12.10
C TRP A 72 -0.16 4.90 -11.51
N PRO A 73 0.96 5.08 -12.28
CA PRO A 73 2.30 4.83 -11.76
C PRO A 73 2.65 5.72 -10.56
N SER A 74 3.25 5.14 -9.51
CA SER A 74 3.68 5.82 -8.27
C SER A 74 4.90 6.68 -8.49
N ARG A 75 4.73 7.77 -9.23
CA ARG A 75 5.74 8.79 -9.51
C ARG A 75 5.16 10.18 -9.34
N ARG A 76 5.97 11.22 -9.63
CA ARG A 76 5.53 12.60 -9.50
C ARG A 76 4.16 12.83 -10.12
N GLY A 77 3.25 13.38 -9.33
CA GLY A 77 1.86 13.61 -9.75
C GLY A 77 0.89 12.48 -9.43
N PHE A 78 1.33 11.35 -8.85
CA PHE A 78 0.46 10.25 -8.45
C PHE A 78 -0.76 10.74 -7.64
N MET A 79 -0.52 11.45 -6.54
CA MET A 79 -1.59 11.96 -5.68
C MET A 79 -2.60 12.83 -6.44
N ARG A 80 -2.12 13.76 -7.25
CA ARG A 80 -2.98 14.68 -8.01
C ARG A 80 -3.81 13.97 -9.07
N ASN A 81 -3.21 12.97 -9.74
CA ASN A 81 -3.84 12.24 -10.82
C ASN A 81 -4.57 10.98 -10.36
N SER A 82 -4.70 10.75 -9.06
CA SER A 82 -5.43 9.62 -8.48
C SER A 82 -6.38 10.10 -7.38
N ILE A 83 -6.00 10.01 -6.12
CA ILE A 83 -6.87 10.28 -4.97
C ILE A 83 -7.39 11.72 -4.92
N LEU A 84 -6.51 12.72 -5.12
CA LEU A 84 -6.90 14.13 -5.08
C LEU A 84 -7.72 14.54 -6.30
N GLY A 85 -7.51 13.89 -7.44
CA GLY A 85 -8.33 14.05 -8.64
C GLY A 85 -9.70 13.39 -8.55
N GLY A 86 -9.96 12.59 -7.51
CA GLY A 86 -11.24 11.91 -7.31
C GLY A 86 -11.43 10.66 -8.18
N PHE A 87 -10.36 10.15 -8.81
CA PHE A 87 -10.42 8.97 -9.67
C PHE A 87 -10.49 7.65 -8.87
N CYS A 88 -10.00 7.67 -7.64
CA CYS A 88 -10.07 6.56 -6.68
C CYS A 88 -10.47 7.10 -5.29
N ASP A 89 -10.82 6.20 -4.36
CA ASP A 89 -11.36 6.54 -3.04
C ASP A 89 -10.38 6.25 -1.92
N VAL A 90 -9.49 5.27 -2.11
CA VAL A 90 -8.54 4.82 -1.09
C VAL A 90 -7.18 4.49 -1.70
N MET A 91 -6.13 4.88 -1.00
CA MET A 91 -4.77 4.36 -1.14
C MET A 91 -4.56 3.32 -0.04
N ILE A 92 -4.09 2.14 -0.39
CA ILE A 92 -3.86 1.08 0.61
C ILE A 92 -2.65 1.41 1.48
N GLU A 93 -1.62 2.05 0.93
CA GLU A 93 -0.44 2.45 1.67
C GLU A 93 -0.21 3.98 1.64
N ALA A 94 -0.21 4.57 2.82
CA ALA A 94 0.19 5.95 3.06
C ALA A 94 0.85 6.05 4.44
N PRO A 95 1.94 6.81 4.60
CA PRO A 95 2.48 7.05 5.95
C PRO A 95 1.47 7.84 6.79
N VAL A 96 1.33 7.46 8.05
CA VAL A 96 0.49 8.20 9.00
C VAL A 96 0.91 9.66 9.05
N GLY A 97 -0.06 10.57 9.01
CA GLY A 97 0.21 12.01 9.04
C GLY A 97 0.61 12.61 7.69
N LEU A 98 0.44 11.90 6.58
CA LEU A 98 0.63 12.49 5.25
C LEU A 98 -0.43 13.58 5.00
N ASP A 99 -0.02 14.84 4.98
CA ASP A 99 -0.90 16.02 4.91
C ASP A 99 -1.88 16.03 3.73
N ALA A 100 -1.53 15.37 2.63
CA ALA A 100 -2.34 15.36 1.42
C ALA A 100 -3.65 14.55 1.56
N VAL A 101 -3.75 13.66 2.55
CA VAL A 101 -4.89 12.74 2.78
C VAL A 101 -5.20 12.58 4.26
N ALA A 102 -6.43 12.18 4.58
CA ALA A 102 -6.76 11.70 5.91
C ALA A 102 -6.33 10.23 6.02
N THR A 103 -5.41 9.93 6.95
CA THR A 103 -4.93 8.56 7.16
C THR A 103 -5.77 7.83 8.21
N THR A 104 -5.95 6.53 8.04
CA THR A 104 -6.55 5.64 9.03
C THR A 104 -5.61 5.40 10.21
N LYS A 105 -6.01 4.55 11.16
CA LYS A 105 -5.07 3.92 12.10
C LYS A 105 -4.03 3.14 11.32
N ALA A 106 -2.81 3.08 11.85
CA ALA A 106 -1.75 2.27 11.27
C ALA A 106 -2.11 0.78 11.32
N TYR A 107 -1.80 0.05 10.26
CA TYR A 107 -1.96 -1.39 10.22
C TYR A 107 -0.63 -2.15 10.16
N TYR A 108 0.48 -1.47 9.83
CA TYR A 108 1.83 -1.97 10.01
C TYR A 108 2.84 -0.83 10.19
N ARG A 109 4.06 -1.18 10.64
CA ARG A 109 5.22 -0.30 10.74
C ARG A 109 6.40 -0.98 10.12
N SER A 110 7.22 -0.24 9.37
CA SER A 110 8.46 -0.74 8.78
C SER A 110 9.52 0.36 8.73
N THR A 111 10.75 0.00 8.38
CA THR A 111 11.87 0.93 8.22
C THR A 111 12.62 0.65 6.92
N TYR A 112 13.65 1.45 6.62
CA TYR A 112 14.61 1.17 5.57
C TYR A 112 15.64 0.15 6.04
N TYR A 113 16.26 -0.56 5.10
CA TYR A 113 17.24 -1.61 5.36
C TYR A 113 18.48 -1.42 4.50
N PHE A 114 19.66 -1.62 5.11
CA PHE A 114 20.87 -1.88 4.36
C PHE A 114 20.78 -3.27 3.74
N ILE A 115 21.09 -3.39 2.44
CA ILE A 115 21.15 -4.65 1.72
C ILE A 115 22.51 -4.77 1.07
N TYR A 116 23.22 -5.85 1.35
CA TYR A 116 24.52 -6.15 0.77
C TYR A 116 24.75 -7.66 0.69
N ARG A 117 25.69 -8.08 -0.15
CA ARG A 117 26.00 -9.51 -0.28
C ARG A 117 26.62 -10.06 1.00
N ALA A 118 26.09 -11.19 1.49
CA ALA A 118 26.55 -11.82 2.72
C ALA A 118 27.99 -12.40 2.58
N ASP A 119 28.40 -12.75 1.36
CA ASP A 119 29.72 -13.33 1.06
C ASP A 119 30.84 -12.29 0.90
N ARG A 120 30.55 -11.00 1.02
CA ARG A 120 31.55 -9.92 0.89
C ARG A 120 32.19 -9.47 2.22
N GLY A 121 31.80 -10.06 3.34
CA GLY A 121 32.34 -9.75 4.65
C GLY A 121 32.05 -8.32 5.14
N LEU A 122 31.16 -7.59 4.48
CA LEU A 122 30.72 -6.26 4.94
C LEU A 122 29.95 -6.41 6.26
N GLN A 123 30.19 -5.48 7.16
CA GLN A 123 29.45 -5.36 8.42
C GLN A 123 29.01 -3.91 8.59
N ILE A 124 27.83 -3.62 8.07
CA ILE A 124 27.23 -2.27 8.12
C ILE A 124 26.20 -2.24 9.26
N ARG A 125 26.34 -1.29 10.17
CA ARG A 125 25.46 -1.13 11.34
C ARG A 125 24.83 0.26 11.44
N SER A 126 25.46 1.26 10.83
CA SER A 126 25.08 2.65 10.96
C SER A 126 25.39 3.42 9.68
N LEU A 127 24.69 4.54 9.46
CA LEU A 127 25.02 5.52 8.42
C LEU A 127 26.35 6.25 8.71
N ASP A 128 26.89 6.14 9.92
CA ASP A 128 28.16 6.74 10.33
C ASP A 128 29.38 5.81 10.11
N ASP A 129 29.13 4.59 9.62
CA ASP A 129 30.21 3.66 9.28
C ASP A 129 31.10 4.23 8.19
N THR A 130 32.37 4.46 8.49
CA THR A 130 33.33 5.13 7.59
C THR A 130 33.52 4.38 6.27
N VAL A 131 33.31 3.07 6.25
CA VAL A 131 33.38 2.24 5.04
C VAL A 131 32.41 2.70 3.97
N LEU A 132 31.25 3.29 4.33
CA LEU A 132 30.24 3.78 3.40
C LEU A 132 30.80 4.81 2.39
N LYS A 133 31.81 5.57 2.79
CA LYS A 133 32.46 6.57 1.90
C LYS A 133 33.22 5.93 0.74
N HIS A 134 33.50 4.65 0.81
CA HIS A 134 34.26 3.89 -0.19
C HIS A 134 33.38 2.90 -0.96
N LEU A 135 32.08 2.83 -0.65
CA LEU A 135 31.13 1.91 -1.28
C LEU A 135 30.32 2.62 -2.36
N LYS A 136 30.00 1.86 -3.39
CA LYS A 136 29.01 2.24 -4.38
C LYS A 136 27.62 1.93 -3.83
N ILE A 137 26.88 2.97 -3.44
CA ILE A 137 25.61 2.83 -2.70
C ILE A 137 24.43 3.13 -3.60
N GLY A 138 23.48 2.20 -3.68
CA GLY A 138 22.20 2.36 -4.34
C GLY A 138 21.13 2.91 -3.40
N VAL A 139 20.34 3.86 -3.88
CA VAL A 139 19.17 4.40 -3.18
C VAL A 139 18.01 4.61 -4.15
N ASN A 140 16.79 4.45 -3.67
CA ASN A 140 15.65 4.95 -4.42
C ASN A 140 15.64 6.48 -4.37
N ILE A 141 15.41 7.12 -5.51
CA ILE A 141 15.25 8.56 -5.64
C ILE A 141 13.88 8.90 -6.22
N ILE A 142 13.30 10.03 -5.78
CA ILE A 142 11.91 10.41 -6.11
C ILE A 142 11.87 11.43 -7.26
N GLY A 143 12.96 12.15 -7.52
CA GLY A 143 13.06 13.14 -8.58
C GLY A 143 14.40 13.83 -8.60
N TYR A 144 14.61 14.70 -9.63
CA TYR A 144 15.83 15.50 -9.78
C TYR A 144 15.80 16.81 -8.99
N ASP A 145 14.68 17.13 -8.34
CA ASP A 145 14.39 18.40 -7.66
C ASP A 145 14.70 18.37 -6.16
N TYR A 146 15.73 17.63 -5.77
CA TYR A 146 16.20 17.46 -4.38
C TYR A 146 15.21 16.73 -3.44
N THR A 147 14.06 16.28 -3.91
CA THR A 147 13.13 15.44 -3.15
C THR A 147 13.60 13.98 -3.16
N ASN A 148 14.62 13.71 -2.38
CA ASN A 148 15.16 12.37 -2.24
C ASN A 148 14.51 11.62 -1.08
N THR A 149 14.68 10.29 -1.08
CA THR A 149 14.27 9.46 0.05
C THR A 149 15.04 9.82 1.33
N PRO A 150 14.48 9.59 2.52
CA PRO A 150 15.15 9.88 3.79
C PRO A 150 16.59 9.36 3.89
N PRO A 151 16.92 8.12 3.48
CA PRO A 151 18.30 7.64 3.50
C PRO A 151 19.24 8.41 2.56
N ALA A 152 18.79 8.79 1.37
CA ALA A 152 19.60 9.58 0.43
C ALA A 152 19.94 10.94 1.02
N HIS A 153 18.97 11.59 1.69
CA HIS A 153 19.19 12.85 2.38
C HIS A 153 20.22 12.72 3.53
N ALA A 154 20.06 11.68 4.36
CA ALA A 154 20.95 11.44 5.49
C ALA A 154 22.40 11.11 5.06
N LEU A 155 22.58 10.38 3.95
CA LEU A 155 23.89 10.12 3.35
C LEU A 155 24.53 11.40 2.81
N ALA A 156 23.76 12.25 2.13
CA ALA A 156 24.25 13.53 1.60
C ALA A 156 24.75 14.45 2.72
N GLN A 157 24.12 14.48 3.88
CA GLN A 157 24.58 15.25 5.05
C GLN A 157 25.92 14.74 5.63
N ARG A 158 26.27 13.49 5.35
CA ARG A 158 27.58 12.90 5.70
C ARG A 158 28.62 13.06 4.61
N GLY A 159 28.31 13.83 3.55
CA GLY A 159 29.20 14.05 2.41
C GLY A 159 29.28 12.81 1.48
N ILE A 160 28.35 11.87 1.58
CA ILE A 160 28.27 10.71 0.69
C ILE A 160 27.27 11.05 -0.42
N VAL A 161 27.78 11.56 -1.54
CA VAL A 161 26.97 12.13 -2.65
C VAL A 161 27.04 11.33 -3.95
N GLY A 162 28.00 10.41 -4.09
CA GLY A 162 28.17 9.55 -5.27
C GLY A 162 27.19 8.37 -5.30
N LEU A 163 25.90 8.63 -5.10
CA LEU A 163 24.89 7.59 -5.01
C LEU A 163 24.44 7.12 -6.39
N VAL A 164 24.12 5.83 -6.51
CA VAL A 164 23.44 5.26 -7.68
C VAL A 164 21.94 5.32 -7.47
N GLY A 165 21.27 6.12 -8.27
CA GLY A 165 19.83 6.31 -8.19
C GLY A 165 19.06 5.17 -8.87
N PHE A 166 18.02 4.71 -8.20
CA PHE A 166 17.01 3.78 -8.72
C PHE A 166 15.62 4.40 -8.51
N GLY A 167 14.68 4.18 -9.43
CA GLY A 167 13.31 4.64 -9.24
C GLY A 167 12.54 4.93 -10.51
N ASN A 168 11.24 4.96 -10.36
CA ASN A 168 10.25 4.98 -11.43
C ASN A 168 10.26 6.26 -12.29
N PHE A 169 10.93 7.33 -11.88
CA PHE A 169 10.98 8.56 -12.65
C PHE A 169 12.16 8.60 -13.65
N LEU A 170 13.09 7.63 -13.56
CA LEU A 170 14.24 7.54 -14.46
C LEU A 170 13.86 7.13 -15.88
N ASN A 171 12.74 6.44 -16.06
CA ASN A 171 12.25 5.97 -17.32
C ASN A 171 11.04 6.78 -17.81
N ALA A 172 11.03 7.15 -19.09
CA ALA A 172 9.88 7.78 -19.71
C ALA A 172 8.69 6.81 -19.79
N ASP A 173 8.97 5.54 -20.08
CA ASP A 173 7.99 4.45 -20.04
C ASP A 173 7.96 3.82 -18.63
N PRO A 174 6.82 3.91 -17.91
CA PRO A 174 6.68 3.26 -16.61
C PRO A 174 6.88 1.75 -16.61
N LYS A 175 6.64 1.08 -17.74
CA LYS A 175 6.83 -0.37 -17.88
C LYS A 175 8.30 -0.79 -17.85
N ALA A 176 9.21 0.15 -18.12
CA ALA A 176 10.65 -0.08 -18.05
C ALA A 176 11.20 0.07 -16.62
N ASP A 177 10.36 0.37 -15.65
CA ASP A 177 10.74 0.42 -14.24
C ASP A 177 10.59 -0.96 -13.62
N HIS A 178 11.70 -1.49 -13.13
CA HIS A 178 11.76 -2.77 -12.45
C HIS A 178 12.05 -2.55 -10.98
N PRO A 179 11.06 -2.71 -10.08
CA PRO A 179 11.24 -2.43 -8.66
C PRO A 179 12.29 -3.31 -7.97
N GLU A 180 12.66 -4.44 -8.59
CA GLU A 180 13.73 -5.36 -8.17
C GLU A 180 15.14 -4.85 -8.47
N ASP A 181 15.31 -3.98 -9.45
CA ASP A 181 16.63 -3.60 -10.02
C ASP A 181 17.66 -3.20 -8.96
N ILE A 182 17.24 -2.47 -7.93
CA ILE A 182 18.13 -2.04 -6.86
C ILE A 182 18.70 -3.22 -6.04
N VAL A 183 17.88 -4.25 -5.78
CA VAL A 183 18.30 -5.46 -5.05
C VAL A 183 19.12 -6.36 -5.95
N GLU A 184 18.72 -6.49 -7.22
CA GLU A 184 19.48 -7.24 -8.21
C GLU A 184 20.84 -6.61 -8.51
N ALA A 185 20.96 -5.28 -8.48
CA ALA A 185 22.24 -4.60 -8.63
C ALA A 185 23.23 -4.99 -7.53
N VAL A 186 22.75 -5.17 -6.28
CA VAL A 186 23.55 -5.75 -5.19
C VAL A 186 23.88 -7.20 -5.45
N ALA A 187 22.90 -8.01 -5.84
CA ALA A 187 23.09 -9.43 -6.09
C ALA A 187 24.13 -9.69 -7.19
N ARG A 188 24.14 -8.86 -8.24
CA ARG A 188 25.12 -8.91 -9.36
C ARG A 188 26.43 -8.20 -9.07
N ASP A 189 26.63 -7.66 -7.86
CA ASP A 189 27.83 -6.93 -7.45
C ASP A 189 28.13 -5.66 -8.28
N SER A 190 27.11 -5.09 -8.93
CA SER A 190 27.24 -3.82 -9.68
C SER A 190 27.20 -2.60 -8.76
N ILE A 191 26.64 -2.75 -7.57
CA ILE A 191 26.77 -1.87 -6.41
C ILE A 191 27.12 -2.71 -5.18
N ASN A 192 27.78 -2.10 -4.18
CA ASN A 192 28.21 -2.81 -2.99
C ASN A 192 27.11 -2.93 -1.94
N LEU A 193 26.26 -1.91 -1.86
CA LEU A 193 25.23 -1.72 -0.85
C LEU A 193 24.02 -1.04 -1.46
N ALA A 194 22.82 -1.37 -1.00
CA ALA A 194 21.61 -0.61 -1.25
C ALA A 194 20.93 -0.24 0.06
N ILE A 195 20.20 0.88 0.08
CA ILE A 195 19.29 1.22 1.18
C ILE A 195 17.87 1.27 0.61
N VAL A 196 17.03 0.34 1.05
CA VAL A 196 15.73 0.05 0.45
C VAL A 196 14.64 0.04 1.51
N TRP A 197 13.46 0.53 1.16
CA TRP A 197 12.26 0.46 2.00
C TRP A 197 11.88 -0.99 2.32
N GLY A 198 11.57 -1.27 3.60
CA GLY A 198 11.42 -2.62 4.16
C GLY A 198 10.55 -3.58 3.36
N PRO A 199 9.31 -3.25 2.99
CA PRO A 199 8.46 -4.13 2.18
C PRO A 199 9.11 -4.57 0.86
N LYS A 200 9.75 -3.64 0.15
CA LYS A 200 10.49 -3.93 -1.09
C LYS A 200 11.74 -4.77 -0.79
N ALA A 201 12.48 -4.41 0.26
CA ALA A 201 13.67 -5.11 0.71
C ALA A 201 13.37 -6.58 1.02
N GLY A 202 12.42 -6.85 1.91
CA GLY A 202 12.09 -8.21 2.35
C GLY A 202 11.63 -9.11 1.19
N TYR A 203 10.79 -8.57 0.32
CA TYR A 203 10.26 -9.31 -0.81
C TYR A 203 11.34 -9.75 -1.82
N TRP A 204 12.21 -8.81 -2.23
CA TRP A 204 13.22 -9.06 -3.25
C TRP A 204 14.47 -9.76 -2.70
N VAL A 205 14.87 -9.49 -1.45
CA VAL A 205 15.97 -10.23 -0.80
C VAL A 205 15.64 -11.72 -0.68
N LYS A 206 14.41 -12.07 -0.32
CA LYS A 206 13.97 -13.48 -0.25
C LYS A 206 14.02 -14.20 -1.61
N ARG A 207 13.95 -13.47 -2.70
CA ARG A 207 13.93 -13.98 -4.09
C ARG A 207 15.27 -13.84 -4.80
N ALA A 208 16.26 -13.24 -4.15
CA ALA A 208 17.57 -13.03 -4.73
C ALA A 208 18.27 -14.38 -5.03
N ALA A 209 19.01 -14.41 -6.13
CA ALA A 209 19.75 -15.61 -6.56
C ALA A 209 20.98 -15.93 -5.69
N VAL A 210 21.41 -14.97 -4.85
CA VAL A 210 22.56 -15.08 -3.95
C VAL A 210 22.18 -14.66 -2.54
N PRO A 211 22.87 -15.15 -1.49
CA PRO A 211 22.60 -14.71 -0.12
C PRO A 211 22.87 -13.22 0.06
N LEU A 212 21.89 -12.50 0.53
CA LEU A 212 21.97 -11.08 0.89
C LEU A 212 21.75 -10.90 2.39
N SER A 213 22.54 -10.01 2.98
CA SER A 213 22.32 -9.52 4.34
C SER A 213 21.31 -8.37 4.28
N MET A 214 20.43 -8.31 5.28
CA MET A 214 19.42 -7.28 5.44
C MET A 214 19.46 -6.75 6.88
N VAL A 215 19.93 -5.51 7.06
CA VAL A 215 20.13 -4.88 8.37
C VAL A 215 19.26 -3.64 8.49
N PRO A 216 18.37 -3.52 9.51
CA PRO A 216 17.48 -2.40 9.64
C PRO A 216 18.21 -1.09 9.95
N LEU A 217 17.71 0.02 9.42
CA LEU A 217 18.05 1.34 9.91
C LEU A 217 17.29 1.61 11.22
N PRO A 218 17.83 2.50 12.09
CA PRO A 218 17.11 2.96 13.29
C PRO A 218 15.82 3.70 12.91
N ASP A 219 15.01 4.05 13.90
CA ASP A 219 13.75 4.78 13.66
C ASP A 219 13.95 6.14 12.99
N SER A 220 15.07 6.81 13.29
CA SER A 220 15.45 8.10 12.71
C SER A 220 16.95 8.26 12.62
N ASP A 221 17.38 9.18 11.77
CA ASP A 221 18.78 9.59 11.68
C ASP A 221 19.20 10.42 12.91
N ALA A 222 20.24 9.99 13.60
CA ALA A 222 20.76 10.68 14.79
C ALA A 222 21.30 12.10 14.47
N VAL A 223 21.73 12.38 13.25
CA VAL A 223 22.32 13.67 12.83
C VAL A 223 21.25 14.65 12.39
N SER A 224 20.35 14.22 11.53
CA SER A 224 19.34 15.08 10.91
C SER A 224 17.98 15.03 11.55
N GLY A 225 17.70 14.00 12.36
CA GLY A 225 16.37 13.71 12.87
C GLY A 225 15.38 13.19 11.82
N VAL A 226 15.82 12.98 10.58
CA VAL A 226 14.95 12.49 9.50
C VAL A 226 14.46 11.08 9.85
N PRO A 227 13.14 10.82 9.82
CA PRO A 227 12.61 9.49 10.13
C PRO A 227 12.97 8.46 9.04
N PHE A 228 13.28 7.24 9.48
CA PHE A 228 13.47 6.07 8.60
C PHE A 228 12.39 5.03 8.79
N ALA A 229 11.75 4.98 9.96
CA ALA A 229 10.63 4.10 10.23
C ALA A 229 9.31 4.87 10.17
N PHE A 230 8.31 4.24 9.54
CA PHE A 230 7.00 4.85 9.34
C PHE A 230 5.90 3.88 9.73
N ASP A 231 4.90 4.42 10.41
CA ASP A 231 3.61 3.76 10.61
C ASP A 231 2.79 3.92 9.33
N MET A 232 2.36 2.81 8.75
CA MET A 232 1.66 2.77 7.46
C MET A 232 0.17 2.55 7.66
N ALA A 233 -0.62 3.34 6.98
CA ALA A 233 -2.07 3.43 7.06
C ALA A 233 -2.70 3.43 5.67
N MET A 234 -4.01 3.36 5.59
CA MET A 234 -4.74 3.66 4.37
C MET A 234 -5.03 5.17 4.30
N GLY A 235 -5.01 5.73 3.09
CA GLY A 235 -5.27 7.15 2.84
C GLY A 235 -6.58 7.37 2.09
N VAL A 236 -7.40 8.33 2.55
CA VAL A 236 -8.62 8.78 1.87
C VAL A 236 -8.61 10.31 1.76
N ARG A 237 -9.47 10.90 0.94
CA ARG A 237 -9.60 12.37 0.91
C ARG A 237 -10.10 12.89 2.27
N HIS A 238 -9.67 14.08 2.68
CA HIS A 238 -10.07 14.68 3.98
C HIS A 238 -11.59 14.79 4.18
N ARG A 239 -12.36 14.90 3.10
CA ARG A 239 -13.82 14.95 3.15
C ARG A 239 -14.48 13.59 3.36
N ASP A 240 -13.80 12.49 3.08
CA ASP A 240 -14.36 11.13 3.07
C ASP A 240 -14.26 10.48 4.48
N ARG A 241 -14.70 11.21 5.49
CA ARG A 241 -14.58 10.81 6.91
C ARG A 241 -15.32 9.52 7.25
N GLU A 242 -16.45 9.28 6.60
CA GLU A 242 -17.21 8.05 6.80
C GLU A 242 -16.45 6.83 6.30
N LEU A 243 -15.90 6.91 5.07
CA LEU A 243 -15.06 5.85 4.52
C LEU A 243 -13.83 5.59 5.42
N LYS A 244 -13.17 6.66 5.91
CA LYS A 244 -12.07 6.52 6.87
C LYS A 244 -12.48 5.72 8.12
N ALA A 245 -13.62 6.05 8.74
CA ALA A 245 -14.09 5.36 9.94
C ALA A 245 -14.44 3.89 9.66
N GLN A 246 -15.00 3.59 8.50
CA GLN A 246 -15.24 2.22 8.06
C GLN A 246 -13.93 1.45 7.89
N LEU A 247 -12.92 2.04 7.23
CA LEU A 247 -11.59 1.45 7.04
C LEU A 247 -10.88 1.21 8.39
N ASP A 248 -10.95 2.17 9.34
CA ASP A 248 -10.41 1.99 10.69
C ASP A 248 -11.00 0.75 11.37
N SER A 249 -12.31 0.56 11.24
CA SER A 249 -13.02 -0.59 11.78
C SER A 249 -12.65 -1.90 11.07
N VAL A 250 -12.44 -1.86 9.74
CA VAL A 250 -11.98 -3.03 8.96
C VAL A 250 -10.58 -3.45 9.39
N ILE A 251 -9.66 -2.49 9.53
CA ILE A 251 -8.28 -2.75 9.99
C ILE A 251 -8.28 -3.49 11.33
N GLU A 252 -9.14 -3.08 12.27
CA GLU A 252 -9.25 -3.74 13.58
C GLU A 252 -9.80 -5.16 13.44
N ARG A 253 -10.90 -5.34 12.73
CA ARG A 253 -11.55 -6.66 12.57
C ARG A 253 -10.70 -7.65 11.77
N ARG A 254 -9.96 -7.17 10.77
CA ARG A 254 -9.19 -8.01 9.84
C ARG A 254 -7.69 -7.97 10.08
N ARG A 255 -7.23 -7.44 11.22
CA ARG A 255 -5.81 -7.30 11.55
C ARG A 255 -5.01 -8.58 11.30
N ALA A 256 -5.50 -9.72 11.77
CA ALA A 256 -4.79 -11.00 11.61
C ALA A 256 -4.63 -11.39 10.12
N GLU A 257 -5.66 -11.17 9.31
CA GLU A 257 -5.64 -11.47 7.88
C GLU A 257 -4.69 -10.53 7.12
N ILE A 258 -4.71 -9.24 7.45
CA ILE A 258 -3.80 -8.24 6.87
C ILE A 258 -2.34 -8.58 7.22
N VAL A 259 -2.05 -8.91 8.49
CA VAL A 259 -0.70 -9.33 8.92
C VAL A 259 -0.26 -10.61 8.22
N ALA A 260 -1.14 -11.57 8.00
CA ALA A 260 -0.83 -12.79 7.26
C ALA A 260 -0.41 -12.48 5.81
N ILE A 261 -1.11 -11.56 5.14
CA ILE A 261 -0.74 -11.10 3.79
C ILE A 261 0.65 -10.44 3.82
N LEU A 262 0.91 -9.51 4.74
CA LEU A 262 2.20 -8.85 4.85
C LEU A 262 3.35 -9.84 5.07
N ASN A 263 3.15 -10.87 5.90
CA ASN A 263 4.11 -11.94 6.14
C ASN A 263 4.35 -12.81 4.90
N GLU A 264 3.32 -13.12 4.13
CA GLU A 264 3.42 -13.84 2.85
C GLU A 264 4.40 -13.14 1.90
N TYR A 265 4.35 -11.81 1.88
CA TYR A 265 5.25 -10.97 1.07
C TYR A 265 6.58 -10.66 1.77
N SER A 266 6.84 -11.26 2.93
CA SER A 266 8.09 -11.04 3.69
C SER A 266 8.30 -9.57 4.07
N VAL A 267 7.23 -8.83 4.29
CA VAL A 267 7.29 -7.45 4.78
C VAL A 267 7.87 -7.47 6.20
N PRO A 268 9.00 -6.80 6.45
CA PRO A 268 9.57 -6.75 7.79
C PRO A 268 8.75 -5.79 8.66
N LEU A 269 8.12 -6.35 9.68
CA LEU A 269 7.24 -5.63 10.59
C LEU A 269 7.98 -5.21 11.85
N LEU A 270 7.88 -3.93 12.20
CA LEU A 270 8.31 -3.38 13.50
C LEU A 270 7.09 -3.30 14.43
N ALA A 271 7.36 -3.17 15.75
CA ALA A 271 6.30 -2.84 16.69
C ALA A 271 5.67 -1.48 16.32
N THR A 272 4.36 -1.43 16.17
CA THR A 272 3.64 -0.17 15.98
C THR A 272 3.64 0.62 17.27
N HIS A 273 3.76 1.95 17.21
CA HIS A 273 3.51 2.79 18.37
C HIS A 273 2.00 2.82 18.67
N PRO A 274 1.63 2.79 19.96
CA PRO A 274 0.22 2.85 20.37
C PRO A 274 -0.48 4.18 20.00
#